data_30b0405faf3202cf2cf86d3dec02a4c2
#
_entry.id   30b0405faf3202cf2cf86d3dec02a4c2
#
_cell.length_a   1.000
_cell.length_b   1.000
_cell.length_c   1.000
_cell.angle_alpha   90.00
_cell.angle_beta   90.00
_cell.angle_gamma   90.00
#
_symmetry.space_group_name_H-M   'P 1'
#
loop_
_entity.id
_entity.type
_entity.pdbx_description
1 polymer ?
#
loop_
_entity_poly.entity_id
_entity_poly.type
_entity_poly.pdbx_seq_one_letter_code
_entity_poly.pdbx_strand_id
1 'polypeptide(L)'
;MGKDVAVRSSTGTRPELDLRPLQTSGLVYLDYTGAALFPESVLREHTEILAGQLFGNPHSTHQASLSSTLAGAVAREALFHFLDADPAEYDVIWTANASAALRLVGDAFPFGPAAPFVLTADNHNSIHGIREIARAHGAPVTYLPLDDELRVPPFELPEVQRGLFAYPAQSNFSGVRHPLDWIDAAHERGYSVLLDVAAFVPTNAISLRERHPDFVALSIYKIAGYPTGVGALVSRHDALRTLVRPTFAGGTVEFVSVMADRHLLRHGWEGFEDGTGNYLAWSGVAPALQMIDRIGMLAIHEHVAALTAQALAGLSALRHANGAPVVWIHGPTTTRDRGGTIAFNVLDDLGRVIDHERVVQAASEEGICVRGGCFCNPGAAECAFRYDAGELAEALEAVAPHFSLPAMRVALHDKPVGAVRASVGYGSTPDDVTRAIAFLNTFARRASPRNT
;
A
#
# COMPACT_ATOMS: atom_id res chain seq x y z
N MET A 1 10.21 41.41 -18.08
CA MET A 1 9.01 41.77 -17.29
C MET A 1 8.56 40.49 -16.58
N GLY A 2 9.05 40.29 -15.36
CA GLY A 2 8.67 39.17 -14.52
C GLY A 2 7.23 39.34 -14.04
N LYS A 3 6.45 38.26 -14.12
CA LYS A 3 5.19 38.14 -13.41
C LYS A 3 5.42 37.31 -12.17
N ASP A 4 5.47 37.97 -11.03
CA ASP A 4 5.42 37.33 -9.72
C ASP A 4 4.10 36.58 -9.59
N VAL A 5 4.17 35.24 -9.54
CA VAL A 5 3.05 34.41 -9.11
C VAL A 5 3.00 34.47 -7.60
N ALA A 6 2.11 35.30 -7.08
CA ALA A 6 1.85 35.38 -5.65
C ALA A 6 1.32 34.03 -5.16
N VAL A 7 2.12 33.33 -4.36
CA VAL A 7 1.69 32.19 -3.55
C VAL A 7 0.64 32.70 -2.57
N ARG A 8 -0.62 32.42 -2.82
CA ARG A 8 -1.69 32.66 -1.86
C ARG A 8 -1.49 31.67 -0.70
N SER A 9 -1.06 32.17 0.44
CA SER A 9 -1.14 31.47 1.72
C SER A 9 -2.63 31.31 2.05
N SER A 10 -3.21 30.15 1.72
CA SER A 10 -4.55 29.80 2.14
C SER A 10 -4.48 29.33 3.60
N THR A 11 -4.77 30.24 4.54
CA THR A 11 -5.28 29.86 5.86
C THR A 11 -6.73 29.36 5.69
N GLY A 12 -6.94 28.39 4.82
CA GLY A 12 -8.22 27.73 4.62
C GLY A 12 -8.47 26.78 5.78
N THR A 13 -9.52 27.01 6.51
CA THR A 13 -10.13 26.00 7.39
C THR A 13 -10.29 24.72 6.60
N ARG A 14 -9.70 23.62 7.07
CA ARG A 14 -9.82 22.28 6.48
C ARG A 14 -11.31 21.99 6.26
N PRO A 15 -11.75 21.49 5.09
CA PRO A 15 -13.15 21.12 4.92
C PRO A 15 -13.52 20.10 6.00
N GLU A 16 -14.62 20.34 6.70
CA GLU A 16 -15.11 19.44 7.73
C GLU A 16 -15.49 18.12 7.07
N LEU A 17 -14.73 17.08 7.37
CA LEU A 17 -14.99 15.74 6.85
C LEU A 17 -16.15 15.11 7.60
N ASP A 18 -17.19 14.70 6.89
CA ASP A 18 -18.36 14.03 7.45
C ASP A 18 -18.08 12.54 7.75
N LEU A 19 -17.09 12.30 8.61
CA LEU A 19 -16.76 10.98 9.16
C LEU A 19 -17.65 10.66 10.38
N ARG A 20 -18.96 10.85 10.24
CA ARG A 20 -19.93 10.72 11.35
C ARG A 20 -19.80 9.40 12.13
N PRO A 21 -19.65 8.21 11.49
CA PRO A 21 -19.48 6.97 12.24
C PRO A 21 -18.27 6.99 13.18
N LEU A 22 -17.15 7.60 12.77
CA LEU A 22 -15.98 7.77 13.60
C LEU A 22 -16.23 8.77 14.74
N GLN A 23 -16.82 9.93 14.41
CA GLN A 23 -17.11 11.00 15.36
C GLN A 23 -18.07 10.56 16.47
N THR A 24 -19.04 9.69 16.16
CA THR A 24 -20.04 9.20 17.12
C THR A 24 -19.62 7.94 17.87
N SER A 25 -18.67 7.16 17.35
CA SER A 25 -18.21 5.92 18.01
C SER A 25 -17.29 6.15 19.20
N GLY A 26 -16.63 7.32 19.29
CA GLY A 26 -15.57 7.59 20.26
C GLY A 26 -14.27 6.82 20.01
N LEU A 27 -14.18 6.09 18.89
CA LEU A 27 -12.99 5.33 18.51
C LEU A 27 -11.85 6.24 18.06
N VAL A 28 -10.63 5.81 18.33
CA VAL A 28 -9.39 6.35 17.74
C VAL A 28 -8.98 5.45 16.60
N TYR A 29 -9.05 5.92 15.36
CA TYR A 29 -8.71 5.13 14.18
C TYR A 29 -7.30 5.42 13.70
N LEU A 30 -6.39 4.46 13.91
CA LEU A 30 -4.97 4.53 13.54
C LEU A 30 -4.54 3.35 12.65
N ASP A 31 -5.40 2.93 11.72
CA ASP A 31 -5.10 1.87 10.75
C ASP A 31 -5.27 2.31 9.28
N TYR A 32 -4.94 3.57 8.96
CA TYR A 32 -5.10 4.13 7.60
C TYR A 32 -4.27 3.41 6.54
N THR A 33 -3.11 2.83 6.88
CA THR A 33 -2.34 1.98 5.94
C THR A 33 -3.08 0.69 5.59
N GLY A 34 -3.96 0.20 6.47
CA GLY A 34 -4.85 -0.93 6.21
C GLY A 34 -6.00 -0.55 5.29
N ALA A 35 -6.70 0.52 5.63
CA ALA A 35 -7.78 1.13 4.83
C ALA A 35 -7.98 2.58 5.26
N ALA A 36 -8.28 3.48 4.32
CA ALA A 36 -8.80 4.79 4.69
C ALA A 36 -10.26 4.68 5.18
N LEU A 37 -10.76 5.72 5.82
CA LEU A 37 -12.18 5.88 6.12
C LEU A 37 -12.83 6.74 5.03
N PHE A 38 -14.06 6.43 4.67
CA PHE A 38 -14.78 7.23 3.67
C PHE A 38 -15.77 8.20 4.33
N PRO A 39 -15.86 9.45 3.85
CA PRO A 39 -16.91 10.36 4.25
C PRO A 39 -18.29 9.88 3.80
N GLU A 40 -19.32 10.21 4.57
CA GLU A 40 -20.72 9.86 4.29
C GLU A 40 -21.19 10.46 2.95
N SER A 41 -20.67 11.65 2.61
CA SER A 41 -20.95 12.34 1.34
C SER A 41 -20.54 11.48 0.12
N VAL A 42 -19.41 10.78 0.16
CA VAL A 42 -18.97 9.91 -0.94
C VAL A 42 -19.94 8.76 -1.16
N LEU A 43 -20.41 8.13 -0.06
CA LEU A 43 -21.38 7.05 -0.16
C LEU A 43 -22.74 7.56 -0.68
N ARG A 44 -23.19 8.73 -0.19
CA ARG A 44 -24.45 9.35 -0.63
C ARG A 44 -24.40 9.67 -2.12
N GLU A 45 -23.35 10.34 -2.59
CA GLU A 45 -23.19 10.71 -4.00
C GLU A 45 -23.20 9.45 -4.88
N HIS A 46 -22.48 8.40 -4.50
CA HIS A 46 -22.51 7.13 -5.24
C HIS A 46 -23.89 6.48 -5.25
N THR A 47 -24.61 6.50 -4.11
CA THR A 47 -25.97 5.95 -4.01
C THR A 47 -26.95 6.74 -4.92
N GLU A 48 -26.81 8.06 -5.00
CA GLU A 48 -27.60 8.92 -5.90
C GLU A 48 -27.33 8.58 -7.37
N ILE A 49 -26.07 8.36 -7.75
CA ILE A 49 -25.70 7.92 -9.10
C ILE A 49 -26.37 6.58 -9.43
N LEU A 50 -26.30 5.59 -8.53
CA LEU A 50 -26.88 4.26 -8.73
C LEU A 50 -28.41 4.30 -8.80
N ALA A 51 -29.05 5.17 -8.01
CA ALA A 51 -30.51 5.32 -7.99
C ALA A 51 -31.03 6.12 -9.19
N GLY A 52 -30.19 6.97 -9.79
CA GLY A 52 -30.60 7.91 -10.85
C GLY A 52 -30.62 7.31 -12.26
N GLN A 53 -30.02 6.13 -12.50
CA GLN A 53 -29.94 5.53 -13.82
C GLN A 53 -29.87 3.99 -13.79
N LEU A 54 -30.11 3.36 -14.94
CA LEU A 54 -29.97 1.91 -15.09
C LEU A 54 -28.54 1.56 -15.50
N PHE A 55 -27.97 0.59 -14.80
CA PHE A 55 -26.69 -0.01 -15.14
C PHE A 55 -26.92 -1.45 -15.63
N GLY A 56 -26.26 -1.82 -16.71
CA GLY A 56 -26.24 -3.18 -17.26
C GLY A 56 -24.82 -3.70 -17.40
N ASN A 57 -24.67 -4.95 -17.79
CA ASN A 57 -23.35 -5.47 -18.13
C ASN A 57 -22.74 -4.59 -19.24
N PRO A 58 -21.51 -4.02 -19.09
CA PRO A 58 -20.84 -3.30 -20.17
C PRO A 58 -20.64 -4.24 -21.37
N HIS A 59 -20.12 -3.75 -22.49
CA HIS A 59 -19.89 -4.50 -23.74
C HIS A 59 -21.12 -4.71 -24.64
N SER A 60 -22.15 -3.83 -24.49
CA SER A 60 -23.29 -3.79 -25.40
C SER A 60 -23.63 -2.32 -25.75
N THR A 61 -24.46 -2.13 -26.78
CA THR A 61 -24.84 -0.82 -27.29
C THR A 61 -26.16 -0.27 -26.71
N HIS A 62 -26.89 -1.05 -25.92
CA HIS A 62 -28.11 -0.57 -25.26
C HIS A 62 -27.81 0.35 -24.09
N GLN A 63 -28.73 1.25 -23.78
CA GLN A 63 -28.52 2.38 -22.85
C GLN A 63 -27.96 1.97 -21.48
N ALA A 64 -28.50 0.90 -20.86
CA ALA A 64 -28.02 0.45 -19.55
C ALA A 64 -26.56 -0.04 -19.58
N SER A 65 -26.13 -0.69 -20.69
CA SER A 65 -24.76 -1.12 -20.89
C SER A 65 -23.83 0.11 -21.09
N LEU A 66 -24.27 1.08 -21.88
CA LEU A 66 -23.52 2.32 -22.10
C LEU A 66 -23.34 3.11 -20.80
N SER A 67 -24.31 3.11 -19.88
CA SER A 67 -24.16 3.74 -18.56
C SER A 67 -22.99 3.11 -17.78
N SER A 68 -22.83 1.80 -17.80
CA SER A 68 -21.74 1.10 -17.13
C SER A 68 -20.40 1.35 -17.82
N THR A 69 -20.36 1.36 -19.15
CA THR A 69 -19.15 1.70 -19.92
C THR A 69 -18.70 3.12 -19.62
N LEU A 70 -19.63 4.07 -19.59
CA LEU A 70 -19.34 5.48 -19.24
C LEU A 70 -18.84 5.62 -17.80
N ALA A 71 -19.43 4.90 -16.85
CA ALA A 71 -18.96 4.90 -15.45
C ALA A 71 -17.49 4.45 -15.36
N GLY A 72 -17.11 3.39 -16.09
CA GLY A 72 -15.73 2.94 -16.18
C GLY A 72 -14.79 3.97 -16.81
N ALA A 73 -15.23 4.67 -17.84
CA ALA A 73 -14.47 5.73 -18.50
C ALA A 73 -14.26 6.93 -17.56
N VAL A 74 -15.31 7.40 -16.89
CA VAL A 74 -15.24 8.51 -15.93
C VAL A 74 -14.30 8.15 -14.75
N ALA A 75 -14.35 6.90 -14.29
CA ALA A 75 -13.45 6.41 -13.25
C ALA A 75 -11.98 6.41 -13.69
N ARG A 76 -11.69 6.01 -14.96
CA ARG A 76 -10.33 6.08 -15.53
C ARG A 76 -9.83 7.52 -15.61
N GLU A 77 -10.67 8.43 -16.10
CA GLU A 77 -10.35 9.86 -16.19
C GLU A 77 -10.00 10.46 -14.82
N ALA A 78 -10.81 10.15 -13.80
CA ALA A 78 -10.53 10.57 -12.43
C ALA A 78 -9.20 10.00 -11.90
N LEU A 79 -8.87 8.76 -12.25
CA LEU A 79 -7.60 8.15 -11.83
C LEU A 79 -6.39 8.73 -12.59
N PHE A 80 -6.51 9.01 -13.90
CA PHE A 80 -5.48 9.74 -14.65
C PHE A 80 -5.20 11.10 -14.04
N HIS A 81 -6.25 11.85 -13.70
CA HIS A 81 -6.12 13.14 -13.02
C HIS A 81 -5.42 13.00 -11.66
N PHE A 82 -5.85 12.04 -10.82
CA PHE A 82 -5.30 11.81 -9.48
C PHE A 82 -3.82 11.44 -9.49
N LEU A 83 -3.36 10.71 -10.51
CA LEU A 83 -1.97 10.28 -10.67
C LEU A 83 -1.14 11.22 -11.55
N ASP A 84 -1.72 12.32 -12.04
CA ASP A 84 -1.11 13.16 -13.08
C ASP A 84 -0.51 12.31 -14.20
N ALA A 85 -1.32 11.44 -14.77
CA ALA A 85 -0.95 10.54 -15.86
C ALA A 85 -1.50 11.03 -17.20
N ASP A 86 -0.74 10.86 -18.29
CA ASP A 86 -1.19 11.18 -19.64
C ASP A 86 -1.92 9.99 -20.26
N PRO A 87 -3.23 10.11 -20.62
CA PRO A 87 -3.94 9.06 -21.32
C PRO A 87 -3.36 8.70 -22.68
N ALA A 88 -2.50 9.57 -23.28
CA ALA A 88 -1.76 9.26 -24.49
C ALA A 88 -0.55 8.34 -24.25
N GLU A 89 -0.12 8.19 -23.00
CA GLU A 89 1.02 7.38 -22.59
C GLU A 89 0.62 6.16 -21.77
N TYR A 90 -0.46 6.25 -20.99
CA TYR A 90 -0.90 5.24 -20.01
C TYR A 90 -2.27 4.67 -20.28
N ASP A 91 -2.43 3.39 -20.00
CA ASP A 91 -3.71 2.69 -19.84
C ASP A 91 -4.02 2.43 -18.35
N VAL A 92 -5.31 2.42 -18.02
CA VAL A 92 -5.82 1.94 -16.71
C VAL A 92 -6.53 0.61 -16.93
N ILE A 93 -6.05 -0.44 -16.30
CA ILE A 93 -6.65 -1.78 -16.27
C ILE A 93 -7.29 -1.98 -14.91
N TRP A 94 -8.63 -2.15 -14.88
CA TRP A 94 -9.34 -2.39 -13.63
C TRP A 94 -9.07 -3.78 -13.08
N THR A 95 -8.79 -3.86 -11.80
CA THR A 95 -8.58 -5.09 -11.05
C THR A 95 -9.39 -5.06 -9.76
N ALA A 96 -9.47 -6.18 -9.05
CA ALA A 96 -10.16 -6.22 -7.75
C ALA A 96 -9.43 -5.43 -6.66
N ASN A 97 -8.11 -5.30 -6.76
CA ASN A 97 -7.23 -4.62 -5.79
C ASN A 97 -5.79 -4.56 -6.33
N ALA A 98 -4.89 -3.90 -5.61
CA ALA A 98 -3.47 -3.83 -5.96
C ALA A 98 -2.82 -5.22 -6.10
N SER A 99 -3.17 -6.19 -5.28
CA SER A 99 -2.60 -7.55 -5.39
C SER A 99 -2.93 -8.22 -6.72
N ALA A 100 -4.15 -8.02 -7.24
CA ALA A 100 -4.54 -8.51 -8.56
C ALA A 100 -3.78 -7.77 -9.67
N ALA A 101 -3.54 -6.46 -9.53
CA ALA A 101 -2.74 -5.68 -10.46
C ALA A 101 -1.28 -6.17 -10.50
N LEU A 102 -0.67 -6.37 -9.33
CA LEU A 102 0.70 -6.87 -9.21
C LEU A 102 0.85 -8.28 -9.80
N ARG A 103 -0.11 -9.17 -9.49
CA ARG A 103 -0.15 -10.52 -10.03
C ARG A 103 -0.26 -10.52 -11.55
N LEU A 104 -1.09 -9.65 -12.12
CA LEU A 104 -1.27 -9.54 -13.58
C LEU A 104 0.05 -9.24 -14.28
N VAL A 105 0.87 -8.33 -13.74
CA VAL A 105 2.22 -8.08 -14.26
C VAL A 105 3.11 -9.31 -14.08
N GLY A 106 3.08 -9.94 -12.90
CA GLY A 106 3.86 -11.16 -12.65
C GLY A 106 3.53 -12.30 -13.61
N ASP A 107 2.23 -12.56 -13.85
CA ASP A 107 1.75 -13.61 -14.75
C ASP A 107 2.09 -13.32 -16.24
N ALA A 108 2.21 -12.04 -16.60
CA ALA A 108 2.38 -11.61 -18.00
C ALA A 108 3.80 -11.15 -18.35
N PHE A 109 4.66 -10.87 -17.39
CA PHE A 109 6.03 -10.45 -17.65
C PHE A 109 6.86 -11.62 -18.25
N PRO A 110 7.61 -11.39 -19.34
CA PRO A 110 8.36 -12.46 -20.04
C PRO A 110 9.65 -12.83 -19.28
N PHE A 111 9.48 -13.41 -18.09
CA PHE A 111 10.60 -13.93 -17.30
C PHE A 111 11.38 -15.01 -18.02
N GLY A 112 12.65 -15.14 -17.71
CA GLY A 112 13.55 -16.15 -18.25
C GLY A 112 14.97 -15.99 -17.69
N PRO A 113 15.91 -16.88 -18.06
CA PRO A 113 17.30 -16.84 -17.54
C PRO A 113 18.02 -15.51 -17.77
N ALA A 114 17.68 -14.77 -18.85
CA ALA A 114 18.22 -13.45 -19.19
C ALA A 114 17.30 -12.28 -18.78
N ALA A 115 16.17 -12.53 -18.11
CA ALA A 115 15.21 -11.54 -17.68
C ALA A 115 14.99 -11.64 -16.15
N PRO A 116 15.93 -11.12 -15.33
CA PRO A 116 15.89 -11.24 -13.89
C PRO A 116 14.75 -10.46 -13.25
N PHE A 117 14.36 -10.89 -12.06
CA PHE A 117 13.46 -10.19 -11.16
C PHE A 117 14.25 -9.64 -9.97
N VAL A 118 14.34 -8.32 -9.85
CA VAL A 118 14.98 -7.63 -8.71
C VAL A 118 13.90 -6.91 -7.92
N LEU A 119 13.93 -7.04 -6.60
CA LEU A 119 12.94 -6.41 -5.73
C LEU A 119 13.56 -6.02 -4.39
N THR A 120 13.02 -4.96 -3.75
CA THR A 120 13.42 -4.61 -2.39
C THR A 120 12.84 -5.60 -1.38
N ALA A 121 13.53 -5.83 -0.28
CA ALA A 121 13.09 -6.78 0.74
C ALA A 121 11.80 -6.31 1.46
N ASP A 122 11.52 -5.01 1.53
CA ASP A 122 10.34 -4.44 2.19
C ASP A 122 9.08 -4.36 1.31
N ASN A 123 9.01 -5.18 0.28
CA ASN A 123 7.81 -5.30 -0.54
C ASN A 123 6.66 -6.01 0.21
N HIS A 124 5.45 -5.69 -0.18
CA HIS A 124 4.26 -6.45 0.22
C HIS A 124 4.30 -7.88 -0.36
N ASN A 125 3.72 -8.85 0.33
CA ASN A 125 3.64 -10.26 -0.10
C ASN A 125 3.12 -10.45 -1.53
N SER A 126 2.29 -9.55 -2.02
CA SER A 126 1.78 -9.63 -3.40
C SER A 126 2.87 -9.48 -4.45
N ILE A 127 3.94 -8.71 -4.16
CA ILE A 127 5.13 -8.63 -5.02
C ILE A 127 6.05 -9.82 -4.78
N HIS A 128 6.25 -10.20 -3.51
CA HIS A 128 7.05 -11.39 -3.21
C HIS A 128 6.51 -12.65 -3.89
N GLY A 129 5.19 -12.76 -4.06
CA GLY A 129 4.56 -13.88 -4.76
C GLY A 129 4.99 -14.03 -6.23
N ILE A 130 5.40 -12.94 -6.90
CA ILE A 130 5.88 -12.95 -8.29
C ILE A 130 7.15 -13.80 -8.43
N ARG A 131 7.96 -13.94 -7.37
CA ARG A 131 9.16 -14.79 -7.38
C ARG A 131 8.91 -16.21 -7.80
N GLU A 132 7.75 -16.78 -7.47
CA GLU A 132 7.43 -18.16 -7.82
C GLU A 132 7.21 -18.30 -9.34
N ILE A 133 6.59 -17.29 -9.96
CA ILE A 133 6.42 -17.22 -11.40
C ILE A 133 7.78 -17.02 -12.08
N ALA A 134 8.58 -16.06 -11.60
CA ALA A 134 9.92 -15.80 -12.14
C ALA A 134 10.81 -17.04 -12.10
N ARG A 135 10.85 -17.75 -10.95
CA ARG A 135 11.60 -19.01 -10.77
C ARG A 135 11.09 -20.12 -11.66
N ALA A 136 9.78 -20.26 -11.84
CA ALA A 136 9.20 -21.28 -12.72
C ALA A 136 9.64 -21.08 -14.19
N HIS A 137 9.98 -19.85 -14.58
CA HIS A 137 10.51 -19.51 -15.89
C HIS A 137 12.06 -19.45 -15.92
N GLY A 138 12.73 -19.84 -14.84
CA GLY A 138 14.20 -19.87 -14.75
C GLY A 138 14.84 -18.49 -14.58
N ALA A 139 14.09 -17.47 -14.22
CA ALA A 139 14.63 -16.13 -13.99
C ALA A 139 15.36 -16.05 -12.64
N PRO A 140 16.54 -15.40 -12.59
CA PRO A 140 17.19 -15.05 -11.34
C PRO A 140 16.30 -14.11 -10.52
N VAL A 141 16.19 -14.35 -9.19
CA VAL A 141 15.46 -13.49 -8.26
C VAL A 141 16.44 -12.93 -7.25
N THR A 142 16.52 -11.61 -7.14
CA THR A 142 17.43 -10.90 -6.24
C THR A 142 16.67 -9.94 -5.34
N TYR A 143 16.90 -10.05 -4.01
CA TYR A 143 16.36 -9.12 -3.03
C TYR A 143 17.41 -8.07 -2.68
N LEU A 144 17.04 -6.80 -2.75
CA LEU A 144 17.82 -5.70 -2.19
C LEU A 144 17.57 -5.64 -0.68
N PRO A 145 18.63 -5.75 0.14
CA PRO A 145 18.49 -5.82 1.60
C PRO A 145 18.09 -4.46 2.19
N LEU A 146 17.73 -4.49 3.47
CA LEU A 146 17.44 -3.30 4.28
C LEU A 146 18.54 -3.10 5.33
N ASP A 147 18.76 -1.86 5.71
CA ASP A 147 19.60 -1.47 6.85
C ASP A 147 18.80 -1.47 8.18
N ASP A 148 19.46 -1.08 9.27
CA ASP A 148 18.85 -1.00 10.61
C ASP A 148 17.70 0.01 10.71
N GLU A 149 17.62 1.00 9.79
CA GLU A 149 16.50 1.94 9.67
C GLU A 149 15.41 1.44 8.71
N LEU A 150 15.50 0.19 8.24
CA LEU A 150 14.62 -0.41 7.24
C LEU A 150 14.61 0.38 5.91
N ARG A 151 15.73 0.99 5.56
CA ARG A 151 15.99 1.61 4.26
C ARG A 151 16.79 0.68 3.39
N VAL A 152 16.64 0.81 2.08
CA VAL A 152 17.52 0.12 1.15
C VAL A 152 18.84 0.91 1.07
N PRO A 153 19.99 0.30 1.41
CA PRO A 153 21.30 0.94 1.21
C PRO A 153 21.54 1.26 -0.28
N PRO A 154 22.50 2.14 -0.61
CA PRO A 154 22.90 2.38 -1.98
C PRO A 154 23.20 1.07 -2.72
N PHE A 155 22.65 0.89 -3.90
CA PHE A 155 22.78 -0.31 -4.72
C PHE A 155 22.99 0.05 -6.19
N GLU A 156 23.47 -0.90 -6.96
CA GLU A 156 23.53 -0.82 -8.42
C GLU A 156 22.80 -2.03 -9.02
N LEU A 157 21.95 -1.75 -10.00
CA LEU A 157 21.32 -2.79 -10.80
C LEU A 157 22.33 -3.25 -11.88
N PRO A 158 22.52 -4.56 -12.08
CA PRO A 158 23.32 -5.04 -13.21
C PRO A 158 22.64 -4.64 -14.54
N GLU A 159 23.41 -4.32 -15.56
CA GLU A 159 22.88 -4.03 -16.88
C GLU A 159 22.32 -5.29 -17.53
N VAL A 160 21.12 -5.21 -18.08
CA VAL A 160 20.40 -6.31 -18.74
C VAL A 160 19.70 -5.81 -19.99
N GLN A 161 19.36 -6.72 -20.90
CA GLN A 161 18.52 -6.37 -22.05
C GLN A 161 17.03 -6.23 -21.65
N ARG A 162 16.63 -6.93 -20.62
CA ARG A 162 15.28 -6.92 -20.03
C ARG A 162 15.34 -7.45 -18.62
N GLY A 163 14.64 -6.80 -17.71
CA GLY A 163 14.45 -7.25 -16.34
C GLY A 163 13.21 -6.59 -15.74
N LEU A 164 12.76 -7.07 -14.59
CA LEU A 164 11.73 -6.41 -13.79
C LEU A 164 12.34 -5.96 -12.47
N PHE A 165 12.24 -4.67 -12.18
CA PHE A 165 12.56 -4.11 -10.87
C PHE A 165 11.28 -3.72 -10.15
N ALA A 166 11.03 -4.27 -8.96
CA ALA A 166 9.82 -4.01 -8.20
C ALA A 166 10.12 -3.45 -6.81
N TYR A 167 9.48 -2.34 -6.44
CA TYR A 167 9.60 -1.77 -5.12
C TYR A 167 8.34 -1.00 -4.71
N PRO A 168 8.05 -0.85 -3.39
CA PRO A 168 6.98 0.02 -2.92
C PRO A 168 7.48 1.46 -2.91
N ALA A 169 6.70 2.41 -3.39
CA ALA A 169 7.02 3.83 -3.21
C ALA A 169 7.04 4.21 -1.71
N GLN A 170 6.28 3.49 -0.89
CA GLN A 170 6.31 3.58 0.57
C GLN A 170 6.11 2.21 1.20
N SER A 171 6.99 1.82 2.12
CA SER A 171 6.84 0.60 2.92
C SER A 171 5.56 0.66 3.77
N ASN A 172 4.73 -0.36 3.65
CA ASN A 172 3.52 -0.51 4.47
C ASN A 172 3.83 -1.04 5.90
N PHE A 173 5.10 -1.33 6.19
CA PHE A 173 5.60 -1.72 7.51
C PHE A 173 6.19 -0.51 8.25
N SER A 174 7.29 0.03 7.75
CA SER A 174 8.07 1.09 8.40
C SER A 174 7.61 2.52 8.07
N GLY A 175 6.86 2.68 6.97
CA GLY A 175 6.54 3.99 6.41
C GLY A 175 7.69 4.63 5.62
N VAL A 176 8.86 3.99 5.49
CA VAL A 176 9.96 4.49 4.66
C VAL A 176 9.47 4.74 3.25
N ARG A 177 9.78 5.92 2.70
CA ARG A 177 9.55 6.28 1.31
C ARG A 177 10.82 6.09 0.51
N HIS A 178 10.72 5.33 -0.57
CA HIS A 178 11.83 5.12 -1.48
C HIS A 178 11.91 6.22 -2.55
N PRO A 179 13.12 6.55 -3.03
CA PRO A 179 13.31 7.52 -4.08
C PRO A 179 12.61 7.10 -5.39
N LEU A 180 11.85 8.02 -5.98
CA LEU A 180 11.24 7.78 -7.29
C LEU A 180 12.27 7.88 -8.44
N ASP A 181 13.43 8.49 -8.20
CA ASP A 181 14.54 8.54 -9.17
C ASP A 181 15.14 7.14 -9.47
N TRP A 182 14.82 6.12 -8.67
CA TRP A 182 15.18 4.74 -8.99
C TRP A 182 14.50 4.22 -10.27
N ILE A 183 13.40 4.87 -10.69
CA ILE A 183 12.71 4.54 -11.95
C ILE A 183 13.66 4.79 -13.13
N ASP A 184 14.22 6.00 -13.21
CA ASP A 184 15.14 6.37 -14.28
C ASP A 184 16.41 5.52 -14.25
N ALA A 185 16.99 5.33 -13.04
CA ALA A 185 18.18 4.48 -12.87
C ALA A 185 17.93 3.01 -13.27
N ALA A 186 16.73 2.48 -13.07
CA ALA A 186 16.37 1.14 -13.51
C ALA A 186 16.19 1.06 -15.03
N HIS A 187 15.56 2.05 -15.64
CA HIS A 187 15.41 2.15 -17.09
C HIS A 187 16.77 2.21 -17.80
N GLU A 188 17.72 3.00 -17.29
CA GLU A 188 19.09 3.07 -17.83
C GLU A 188 19.82 1.72 -17.81
N ARG A 189 19.40 0.79 -16.95
CA ARG A 189 19.95 -0.57 -16.82
C ARG A 189 19.13 -1.65 -17.53
N GLY A 190 18.06 -1.28 -18.26
CA GLY A 190 17.21 -2.19 -19.04
C GLY A 190 16.10 -2.87 -18.26
N TYR A 191 15.76 -2.35 -17.08
CA TYR A 191 14.63 -2.87 -16.30
C TYR A 191 13.34 -2.11 -16.58
N SER A 192 12.23 -2.82 -16.68
CA SER A 192 10.91 -2.24 -16.47
C SER A 192 10.67 -2.11 -14.97
N VAL A 193 9.94 -1.07 -14.56
CA VAL A 193 9.66 -0.77 -13.15
C VAL A 193 8.22 -1.10 -12.79
N LEU A 194 8.03 -1.98 -11.80
CA LEU A 194 6.75 -2.25 -11.13
C LEU A 194 6.72 -1.51 -9.79
N LEU A 195 5.99 -0.41 -9.75
CA LEU A 195 5.87 0.46 -8.58
C LEU A 195 4.58 0.18 -7.81
N ASP A 196 4.70 -0.31 -6.58
CA ASP A 196 3.55 -0.42 -5.66
C ASP A 196 3.35 0.92 -4.95
N VAL A 197 2.28 1.64 -5.32
CA VAL A 197 1.93 2.92 -4.71
C VAL A 197 0.80 2.80 -3.67
N ALA A 198 0.35 1.59 -3.35
CA ALA A 198 -0.83 1.37 -2.51
C ALA A 198 -0.72 1.97 -1.10
N ALA A 199 0.48 2.06 -0.52
CA ALA A 199 0.72 2.72 0.76
C ALA A 199 1.22 4.18 0.61
N PHE A 200 1.54 4.61 -0.61
CA PHE A 200 2.11 5.94 -0.90
C PHE A 200 1.04 6.96 -1.26
N VAL A 201 0.23 6.69 -2.28
CA VAL A 201 -0.74 7.65 -2.83
C VAL A 201 -1.90 8.03 -1.90
N PRO A 202 -2.22 7.31 -0.80
CA PRO A 202 -3.18 7.82 0.17
C PRO A 202 -2.77 9.14 0.85
N THR A 203 -1.47 9.44 0.90
CA THR A 203 -0.92 10.59 1.64
C THR A 203 0.16 11.37 0.89
N ASN A 204 0.46 11.00 -0.35
CA ASN A 204 1.48 11.65 -1.16
C ASN A 204 1.01 11.77 -2.62
N ALA A 205 1.27 12.92 -3.23
CA ALA A 205 1.11 13.07 -4.68
C ALA A 205 2.20 12.31 -5.44
N ILE A 206 1.85 11.85 -6.62
CA ILE A 206 2.80 11.33 -7.62
C ILE A 206 2.40 11.88 -8.98
N SER A 207 3.38 12.22 -9.82
CA SER A 207 3.18 12.56 -11.22
C SER A 207 3.76 11.43 -12.08
N LEU A 208 2.91 10.68 -12.75
CA LEU A 208 3.36 9.66 -13.69
C LEU A 208 3.90 10.29 -14.97
N ARG A 209 3.46 11.50 -15.28
CA ARG A 209 3.97 12.33 -16.39
C ARG A 209 5.44 12.76 -16.21
N GLU A 210 5.90 12.89 -14.94
CA GLU A 210 7.27 13.26 -14.63
C GLU A 210 8.19 12.05 -14.35
N ARG A 211 7.61 10.93 -13.86
CA ARG A 211 8.38 9.78 -13.33
C ARG A 211 8.39 8.57 -14.24
N HIS A 212 7.44 8.44 -15.13
CA HIS A 212 7.32 7.41 -16.17
C HIS A 212 7.52 5.95 -15.73
N PRO A 213 6.99 5.47 -14.57
CA PRO A 213 7.07 4.05 -14.23
C PRO A 213 6.29 3.20 -15.24
N ASP A 214 6.75 1.99 -15.52
CA ASP A 214 6.13 1.11 -16.50
C ASP A 214 4.79 0.55 -16.01
N PHE A 215 4.74 0.17 -14.73
CA PHE A 215 3.58 -0.46 -14.09
C PHE A 215 3.37 0.14 -12.71
N VAL A 216 2.16 0.59 -12.41
CA VAL A 216 1.77 1.17 -11.13
C VAL A 216 0.56 0.43 -10.59
N ALA A 217 0.65 -0.09 -9.36
CA ALA A 217 -0.44 -0.84 -8.71
C ALA A 217 -1.00 -0.09 -7.50
N LEU A 218 -2.35 -0.02 -7.42
CA LEU A 218 -3.05 0.64 -6.32
C LEU A 218 -4.41 0.01 -6.01
N SER A 219 -4.99 0.41 -4.86
CA SER A 219 -6.35 0.07 -4.44
C SER A 219 -7.09 1.32 -4.01
N ILE A 220 -8.30 1.53 -4.52
CA ILE A 220 -9.10 2.74 -4.25
C ILE A 220 -9.44 2.87 -2.76
N TYR A 221 -9.79 1.76 -2.09
CA TYR A 221 -10.17 1.78 -0.68
C TYR A 221 -9.06 2.25 0.27
N LYS A 222 -7.78 2.12 -0.13
CA LYS A 222 -6.66 2.65 0.65
C LYS A 222 -6.54 4.16 0.52
N ILE A 223 -6.94 4.73 -0.61
CA ILE A 223 -6.90 6.16 -0.88
C ILE A 223 -8.04 6.88 -0.16
N ALA A 224 -9.27 6.44 -0.39
CA ALA A 224 -10.49 7.15 0.01
C ALA A 224 -11.46 6.30 0.85
N GLY A 225 -11.08 5.09 1.27
CA GLY A 225 -11.91 4.16 2.04
C GLY A 225 -12.99 3.45 1.23
N TYR A 226 -13.40 4.00 0.10
CA TYR A 226 -14.49 3.53 -0.76
C TYR A 226 -14.23 3.90 -2.22
N PRO A 227 -14.70 3.08 -3.21
CA PRO A 227 -15.28 1.75 -3.04
C PRO A 227 -14.23 0.65 -2.77
N THR A 228 -14.63 -0.44 -2.13
CA THR A 228 -13.86 -1.68 -2.03
C THR A 228 -14.06 -2.55 -3.27
N GLY A 229 -13.14 -3.53 -3.49
CA GLY A 229 -13.24 -4.42 -4.67
C GLY A 229 -12.91 -3.71 -5.98
N VAL A 230 -12.22 -2.56 -5.92
CA VAL A 230 -11.68 -1.83 -7.06
C VAL A 230 -10.23 -1.46 -6.80
N GLY A 231 -9.37 -1.93 -7.67
CA GLY A 231 -7.97 -1.53 -7.80
C GLY A 231 -7.63 -1.30 -9.25
N ALA A 232 -6.42 -0.88 -9.51
CA ALA A 232 -5.96 -0.63 -10.87
C ALA A 232 -4.50 -1.02 -11.05
N LEU A 233 -4.19 -1.53 -12.24
CA LEU A 233 -2.88 -1.45 -12.85
C LEU A 233 -2.90 -0.27 -13.82
N VAL A 234 -2.05 0.71 -13.58
CA VAL A 234 -1.80 1.80 -14.53
C VAL A 234 -0.49 1.49 -15.24
N SER A 235 -0.52 1.33 -16.54
CA SER A 235 0.61 0.84 -17.32
C SER A 235 0.90 1.73 -18.52
N ARG A 236 2.19 1.99 -18.77
CA ARG A 236 2.60 2.62 -20.02
C ARG A 236 2.23 1.74 -21.22
N HIS A 237 1.81 2.36 -22.31
CA HIS A 237 1.41 1.65 -23.53
C HIS A 237 2.54 0.79 -24.12
N ASP A 238 3.78 1.25 -24.09
CA ASP A 238 4.93 0.51 -24.58
C ASP A 238 5.29 -0.66 -23.65
N ALA A 239 5.23 -0.46 -22.34
CA ALA A 239 5.41 -1.52 -21.35
C ALA A 239 4.33 -2.61 -21.45
N LEU A 240 3.07 -2.20 -21.60
CA LEU A 240 1.95 -3.12 -21.75
C LEU A 240 2.12 -4.03 -22.99
N ARG A 241 2.65 -3.49 -24.09
CA ARG A 241 2.96 -4.28 -25.30
C ARG A 241 4.06 -5.31 -25.12
N THR A 242 4.93 -5.18 -24.11
CA THR A 242 5.98 -6.16 -23.83
C THR A 242 5.49 -7.35 -23.03
N LEU A 243 4.34 -7.23 -22.37
CA LEU A 243 3.73 -8.30 -21.60
C LEU A 243 3.23 -9.41 -22.53
N VAL A 244 3.59 -10.64 -22.20
CA VAL A 244 3.09 -11.83 -22.88
C VAL A 244 1.85 -12.26 -22.13
N ARG A 245 0.70 -12.22 -22.77
CA ARG A 245 -0.54 -12.67 -22.15
C ARG A 245 -0.40 -14.10 -21.67
N PRO A 246 -0.82 -14.37 -20.44
CA PRO A 246 -0.77 -15.70 -19.87
C PRO A 246 -1.74 -16.65 -20.56
N THR A 247 -1.73 -17.88 -20.11
CA THR A 247 -2.52 -19.01 -20.62
C THR A 247 -4.04 -18.81 -20.59
N PHE A 248 -4.56 -17.79 -19.88
CA PHE A 248 -6.00 -17.52 -19.80
C PHE A 248 -6.43 -16.51 -20.87
N ALA A 249 -7.31 -16.96 -21.79
CA ALA A 249 -7.89 -16.16 -22.87
C ALA A 249 -9.43 -16.19 -22.75
N GLY A 250 -9.96 -15.57 -21.69
CA GLY A 250 -11.40 -15.48 -21.40
C GLY A 250 -12.05 -14.26 -22.08
N GLY A 251 -12.53 -13.31 -21.29
CA GLY A 251 -13.15 -12.07 -21.77
C GLY A 251 -12.23 -11.09 -22.49
N THR A 252 -10.94 -11.38 -22.55
CA THR A 252 -9.87 -10.58 -23.14
C THR A 252 -9.67 -10.83 -24.65
N VAL A 253 -10.52 -11.64 -25.25
CA VAL A 253 -10.45 -11.98 -26.68
C VAL A 253 -11.33 -11.09 -27.53
N GLU A 254 -10.82 -10.72 -28.71
CA GLU A 254 -11.60 -10.09 -29.77
C GLU A 254 -12.45 -11.13 -30.52
N PHE A 255 -11.84 -12.28 -30.78
CA PHE A 255 -12.50 -13.40 -31.42
C PHE A 255 -11.95 -14.73 -30.89
N VAL A 256 -12.81 -15.73 -30.74
CA VAL A 256 -12.42 -17.09 -30.38
C VAL A 256 -13.15 -18.10 -31.26
N SER A 257 -12.43 -19.11 -31.72
CA SER A 257 -12.99 -20.24 -32.46
C SER A 257 -12.68 -21.54 -31.72
N VAL A 258 -13.73 -22.22 -31.31
CA VAL A 258 -13.62 -23.58 -30.74
C VAL A 258 -13.30 -24.60 -31.86
N MET A 259 -13.85 -24.40 -33.05
CA MET A 259 -13.63 -25.33 -34.18
C MET A 259 -12.18 -25.26 -34.71
N ALA A 260 -11.60 -24.05 -34.76
CA ALA A 260 -10.21 -23.83 -35.22
C ALA A 260 -9.18 -23.92 -34.09
N ASP A 261 -9.64 -24.04 -32.85
CA ASP A 261 -8.82 -24.00 -31.62
C ASP A 261 -7.85 -22.82 -31.60
N ARG A 262 -8.40 -21.62 -31.86
CA ARG A 262 -7.64 -20.36 -31.96
C ARG A 262 -8.42 -19.18 -31.41
N HIS A 263 -7.69 -18.18 -30.94
CA HIS A 263 -8.26 -16.91 -30.51
C HIS A 263 -7.39 -15.72 -30.93
N LEU A 264 -8.00 -14.53 -30.97
CA LEU A 264 -7.36 -13.24 -31.15
C LEU A 264 -7.59 -12.43 -29.88
N LEU A 265 -6.52 -11.94 -29.24
CA LEU A 265 -6.59 -11.11 -28.05
C LEU A 265 -6.93 -9.66 -28.41
N ARG A 266 -7.66 -8.98 -27.55
CA ARG A 266 -7.85 -7.54 -27.62
C ARG A 266 -6.54 -6.80 -27.40
N HIS A 267 -6.45 -5.59 -27.95
CA HIS A 267 -5.33 -4.70 -27.77
C HIS A 267 -5.53 -3.75 -26.57
N GLY A 268 -4.41 -3.21 -26.05
CA GLY A 268 -4.43 -2.26 -24.93
C GLY A 268 -5.04 -2.87 -23.66
N TRP A 269 -5.61 -2.02 -22.82
CA TRP A 269 -6.16 -2.40 -21.52
C TRP A 269 -7.26 -3.47 -21.59
N GLU A 270 -8.08 -3.48 -22.63
CA GLU A 270 -9.15 -4.46 -22.81
C GLU A 270 -8.61 -5.91 -22.92
N GLY A 271 -7.38 -6.07 -23.41
CA GLY A 271 -6.69 -7.35 -23.43
C GLY A 271 -6.24 -7.85 -22.06
N PHE A 272 -6.42 -7.08 -21.00
CA PHE A 272 -5.93 -7.37 -19.64
C PHE A 272 -7.04 -7.36 -18.57
N GLU A 273 -8.27 -7.00 -18.90
CA GLU A 273 -9.41 -7.11 -17.99
C GLU A 273 -10.07 -8.50 -18.18
N ASP A 274 -9.84 -9.42 -17.23
CA ASP A 274 -10.16 -10.85 -17.38
C ASP A 274 -11.66 -11.22 -17.36
N GLY A 275 -12.54 -10.28 -17.26
CA GLY A 275 -13.98 -10.49 -17.26
C GLY A 275 -14.74 -9.23 -16.91
N THR A 276 -16.05 -9.33 -16.77
CA THR A 276 -16.88 -8.20 -16.38
C THR A 276 -16.45 -7.68 -15.01
N GLY A 277 -15.89 -6.47 -14.99
CA GLY A 277 -15.44 -5.83 -13.77
C GLY A 277 -16.59 -5.39 -12.85
N ASN A 278 -16.28 -4.84 -11.70
CA ASN A 278 -17.24 -4.31 -10.74
C ASN A 278 -17.80 -2.94 -11.20
N TYR A 279 -18.56 -2.95 -12.31
CA TYR A 279 -19.02 -1.74 -13.01
C TYR A 279 -19.94 -0.84 -12.15
N LEU A 280 -20.65 -1.38 -11.16
CA LEU A 280 -21.42 -0.56 -10.24
C LEU A 280 -20.49 0.22 -9.30
N ALA A 281 -19.41 -0.39 -8.82
CA ALA A 281 -18.46 0.28 -7.96
C ALA A 281 -17.60 1.32 -8.71
N TRP A 282 -17.39 1.18 -10.03
CA TRP A 282 -16.67 2.19 -10.83
C TRP A 282 -17.29 3.57 -10.71
N SER A 283 -18.65 3.66 -10.67
CA SER A 283 -19.34 4.95 -10.52
C SER A 283 -19.06 5.65 -9.18
N GLY A 284 -18.53 4.93 -8.18
CA GLY A 284 -18.09 5.49 -6.90
C GLY A 284 -16.64 5.97 -6.88
N VAL A 285 -15.83 5.65 -7.91
CA VAL A 285 -14.40 6.02 -7.93
C VAL A 285 -14.19 7.52 -8.08
N ALA A 286 -14.87 8.14 -9.04
CA ALA A 286 -14.74 9.57 -9.28
C ALA A 286 -15.17 10.42 -8.07
N PRO A 287 -16.32 10.20 -7.42
CA PRO A 287 -16.68 10.86 -6.16
C PRO A 287 -15.61 10.71 -5.06
N ALA A 288 -15.04 9.50 -4.94
CA ALA A 288 -14.02 9.21 -3.96
C ALA A 288 -12.72 10.00 -4.19
N LEU A 289 -12.20 10.01 -5.42
CA LEU A 289 -10.97 10.73 -5.77
C LEU A 289 -11.19 12.25 -5.73
N GLN A 290 -12.34 12.75 -6.19
CA GLN A 290 -12.71 14.17 -6.09
C GLN A 290 -12.81 14.64 -4.64
N MET A 291 -13.20 13.78 -3.71
CA MET A 291 -13.15 14.11 -2.28
C MET A 291 -11.71 14.37 -1.83
N ILE A 292 -10.75 13.54 -2.24
CA ILE A 292 -9.33 13.74 -1.97
C ILE A 292 -8.82 15.05 -2.59
N ASP A 293 -9.21 15.35 -3.83
CA ASP A 293 -8.84 16.60 -4.51
C ASP A 293 -9.39 17.83 -3.78
N ARG A 294 -10.64 17.77 -3.25
CA ARG A 294 -11.22 18.86 -2.45
C ARG A 294 -10.48 19.13 -1.16
N ILE A 295 -9.91 18.08 -0.52
CA ILE A 295 -9.03 18.26 0.67
C ILE A 295 -7.70 18.83 0.23
N GLY A 296 -7.19 18.38 -0.90
CA GLY A 296 -5.87 18.70 -1.44
C GLY A 296 -4.76 17.79 -0.92
N MET A 297 -4.06 17.12 -1.84
CA MET A 297 -3.03 16.15 -1.48
C MET A 297 -1.88 16.77 -0.67
N LEU A 298 -1.50 18.01 -0.98
CA LEU A 298 -0.48 18.73 -0.18
C LEU A 298 -0.93 18.92 1.27
N ALA A 299 -2.17 19.33 1.49
CA ALA A 299 -2.73 19.51 2.84
C ALA A 299 -2.81 18.17 3.60
N ILE A 300 -3.16 17.08 2.92
CA ILE A 300 -3.13 15.71 3.50
C ILE A 300 -1.70 15.35 3.89
N HIS A 301 -0.73 15.57 3.02
CA HIS A 301 0.67 15.27 3.26
C HIS A 301 1.22 16.02 4.48
N GLU A 302 1.04 17.33 4.54
CA GLU A 302 1.50 18.18 5.65
C GLU A 302 0.85 17.79 6.98
N HIS A 303 -0.46 17.50 6.96
CA HIS A 303 -1.19 17.05 8.12
C HIS A 303 -0.68 15.70 8.65
N VAL A 304 -0.50 14.73 7.77
CA VAL A 304 0.04 13.40 8.12
C VAL A 304 1.47 13.52 8.63
N ALA A 305 2.29 14.37 8.03
CA ALA A 305 3.66 14.62 8.48
C ALA A 305 3.69 15.20 9.90
N ALA A 306 2.83 16.17 10.21
CA ALA A 306 2.71 16.76 11.55
C ALA A 306 2.28 15.74 12.60
N LEU A 307 1.25 14.94 12.32
CA LEU A 307 0.78 13.87 13.21
C LEU A 307 1.85 12.79 13.41
N THR A 308 2.57 12.45 12.35
CA THR A 308 3.68 11.49 12.42
C THR A 308 4.81 12.00 13.30
N ALA A 309 5.18 13.28 13.18
CA ALA A 309 6.17 13.91 14.05
C ALA A 309 5.76 13.86 15.52
N GLN A 310 4.49 14.20 15.82
CA GLN A 310 3.92 14.10 17.17
C GLN A 310 3.98 12.66 17.70
N ALA A 311 3.57 11.67 16.90
CA ALA A 311 3.58 10.27 17.29
C ALA A 311 4.99 9.76 17.56
N LEU A 312 5.94 10.01 16.66
CA LEU A 312 7.34 9.59 16.83
C LEU A 312 7.97 10.22 18.07
N ALA A 313 7.78 11.53 18.31
CA ALA A 313 8.28 12.21 19.49
C ALA A 313 7.67 11.63 20.77
N GLY A 314 6.35 11.42 20.81
CA GLY A 314 5.67 10.88 21.97
C GLY A 314 6.08 9.44 22.28
N LEU A 315 6.10 8.55 21.26
CA LEU A 315 6.51 7.16 21.42
C LEU A 315 7.96 7.04 21.87
N SER A 316 8.86 7.84 21.28
CA SER A 316 10.29 7.85 21.64
C SER A 316 10.55 8.39 23.05
N ALA A 317 9.63 9.15 23.64
CA ALA A 317 9.76 9.71 24.97
C ALA A 317 9.30 8.76 26.09
N LEU A 318 8.52 7.72 25.79
CA LEU A 318 7.99 6.80 26.79
C LEU A 318 9.08 6.00 27.49
N ARG A 319 9.09 6.07 28.84
CA ARG A 319 10.09 5.38 29.68
C ARG A 319 9.44 4.66 30.85
N HIS A 320 10.00 3.51 31.19
CA HIS A 320 9.78 2.89 32.49
C HIS A 320 10.45 3.67 33.63
N ALA A 321 10.08 3.37 34.86
CA ALA A 321 10.66 4.01 36.05
C ALA A 321 12.18 3.81 36.16
N ASN A 322 12.73 2.76 35.58
CA ASN A 322 14.17 2.48 35.53
C ASN A 322 14.89 3.19 34.36
N GLY A 323 14.17 3.99 33.55
CA GLY A 323 14.69 4.71 32.40
C GLY A 323 14.70 3.90 31.08
N ALA A 324 14.37 2.61 31.12
CA ALA A 324 14.27 1.80 29.90
C ALA A 324 13.13 2.24 28.97
N PRO A 325 13.27 2.12 27.66
CA PRO A 325 12.21 2.49 26.71
C PRO A 325 10.99 1.57 26.86
N VAL A 326 9.78 2.14 26.74
CA VAL A 326 8.51 1.37 26.69
C VAL A 326 8.22 0.89 25.28
N VAL A 327 8.72 1.60 24.27
CA VAL A 327 8.43 1.33 22.86
C VAL A 327 9.74 1.18 22.08
N TRP A 328 9.80 0.17 21.25
CA TRP A 328 10.84 -0.02 20.24
C TRP A 328 10.23 0.24 18.85
N ILE A 329 10.56 1.39 18.26
CA ILE A 329 10.10 1.79 16.93
C ILE A 329 10.96 1.09 15.88
N HIS A 330 10.32 0.53 14.85
CA HIS A 330 10.98 -0.07 13.70
C HIS A 330 11.07 0.94 12.55
N GLY A 331 12.27 1.12 12.01
CA GLY A 331 12.56 2.12 10.98
C GLY A 331 12.84 3.51 11.54
N PRO A 332 12.85 4.56 10.67
CA PRO A 332 13.31 5.89 11.07
C PRO A 332 12.45 6.52 12.15
N THR A 333 13.09 7.17 13.14
CA THR A 333 12.43 7.93 14.20
C THR A 333 12.23 9.41 13.87
N THR A 334 12.58 9.81 12.65
CA THR A 334 12.38 11.16 12.10
C THR A 334 11.39 11.13 10.94
N THR A 335 10.86 12.27 10.53
CA THR A 335 9.92 12.40 9.41
C THR A 335 10.61 12.44 8.03
N ARG A 336 11.95 12.44 7.98
CA ARG A 336 12.68 12.46 6.71
C ARG A 336 12.47 11.18 5.92
N ASP A 337 11.99 11.33 4.70
CA ASP A 337 11.72 10.23 3.74
C ASP A 337 10.88 9.10 4.36
N ARG A 338 9.79 9.49 5.03
CA ARG A 338 8.79 8.56 5.54
C ARG A 338 7.39 9.15 5.53
N GLY A 339 6.39 8.27 5.52
CA GLY A 339 4.96 8.60 5.68
C GLY A 339 4.42 8.25 7.06
N GLY A 340 3.09 8.29 7.17
CA GLY A 340 2.34 8.18 8.43
C GLY A 340 2.20 6.76 9.03
N THR A 341 2.96 5.79 8.56
CA THR A 341 2.94 4.40 9.04
C THR A 341 4.05 4.18 10.05
N ILE A 342 3.74 3.70 11.24
CA ILE A 342 4.71 3.44 12.32
C ILE A 342 4.51 2.03 12.84
N ALA A 343 5.50 1.15 12.63
CA ALA A 343 5.55 -0.17 13.26
C ALA A 343 6.41 -0.10 14.52
N PHE A 344 5.98 -0.76 15.58
CA PHE A 344 6.70 -0.79 16.85
C PHE A 344 6.35 -2.04 17.68
N ASN A 345 7.22 -2.38 18.63
CA ASN A 345 6.91 -3.31 19.72
C ASN A 345 6.88 -2.57 21.06
N VAL A 346 6.01 -3.04 21.95
CA VAL A 346 5.98 -2.59 23.35
C VAL A 346 6.91 -3.48 24.17
N LEU A 347 7.70 -2.86 25.03
CA LEU A 347 8.69 -3.54 25.87
C LEU A 347 8.25 -3.52 27.33
N ASP A 348 8.66 -4.52 28.08
CA ASP A 348 8.60 -4.50 29.54
C ASP A 348 9.84 -3.75 30.13
N ASP A 349 9.88 -3.60 31.44
CA ASP A 349 10.97 -2.91 32.16
C ASP A 349 12.32 -3.65 32.12
N LEU A 350 12.35 -4.88 31.61
CA LEU A 350 13.55 -5.68 31.34
C LEU A 350 13.96 -5.64 29.87
N GLY A 351 13.23 -4.89 29.01
CA GLY A 351 13.46 -4.78 27.58
C GLY A 351 12.95 -5.98 26.77
N ARG A 352 12.12 -6.85 27.34
CA ARG A 352 11.52 -7.97 26.60
C ARG A 352 10.26 -7.51 25.89
N VAL A 353 10.05 -8.03 24.68
CA VAL A 353 8.88 -7.67 23.87
C VAL A 353 7.60 -8.25 24.52
N ILE A 354 6.63 -7.38 24.72
CA ILE A 354 5.24 -7.77 25.03
C ILE A 354 4.59 -8.19 23.72
N ASP A 355 3.93 -9.34 23.74
CA ASP A 355 3.27 -9.90 22.56
C ASP A 355 2.34 -8.87 21.91
N HIS A 356 2.49 -8.69 20.59
CA HIS A 356 1.72 -7.70 19.84
C HIS A 356 0.21 -7.96 19.87
N GLU A 357 -0.23 -9.23 19.95
CA GLU A 357 -1.65 -9.57 20.05
C GLU A 357 -2.26 -9.05 21.36
N ARG A 358 -1.52 -9.15 22.47
CA ARG A 358 -1.95 -8.58 23.76
C ARG A 358 -2.06 -7.06 23.72
N VAL A 359 -1.12 -6.39 23.06
CA VAL A 359 -1.14 -4.92 22.91
C VAL A 359 -2.33 -4.49 22.06
N VAL A 360 -2.57 -5.18 20.93
CA VAL A 360 -3.71 -4.89 20.03
C VAL A 360 -5.05 -5.14 20.72
N GLN A 361 -5.15 -6.23 21.48
CA GLN A 361 -6.36 -6.51 22.25
C GLN A 361 -6.61 -5.41 23.29
N ALA A 362 -5.62 -5.05 24.10
CA ALA A 362 -5.74 -3.98 25.09
C ALA A 362 -6.07 -2.63 24.44
N ALA A 363 -5.48 -2.31 23.28
CA ALA A 363 -5.83 -1.11 22.53
C ALA A 363 -7.29 -1.12 22.08
N SER A 364 -7.78 -2.26 21.59
CA SER A 364 -9.19 -2.44 21.18
C SER A 364 -10.17 -2.24 22.35
N GLU A 365 -9.83 -2.71 23.54
CA GLU A 365 -10.62 -2.51 24.76
C GLU A 365 -10.74 -1.02 25.16
N GLU A 366 -9.70 -0.22 24.84
CA GLU A 366 -9.68 1.23 25.03
C GLU A 366 -10.21 2.03 23.81
N GLY A 367 -10.79 1.33 22.81
CA GLY A 367 -11.35 1.93 21.61
C GLY A 367 -10.30 2.47 20.63
N ILE A 368 -9.05 1.96 20.67
CA ILE A 368 -7.97 2.36 19.79
C ILE A 368 -7.74 1.29 18.72
N CYS A 369 -7.98 1.64 17.48
CA CYS A 369 -7.85 0.77 16.31
C CYS A 369 -6.43 0.81 15.76
N VAL A 370 -5.65 -0.22 16.03
CA VAL A 370 -4.31 -0.48 15.48
C VAL A 370 -4.25 -1.89 14.92
N ARG A 371 -3.21 -2.20 14.17
CA ARG A 371 -3.03 -3.53 13.56
C ARG A 371 -1.84 -4.28 14.16
N GLY A 372 -1.95 -5.60 14.31
CA GLY A 372 -0.86 -6.48 14.74
C GLY A 372 -0.36 -7.41 13.62
N GLY A 373 0.89 -7.84 13.70
CA GLY A 373 1.51 -8.84 12.83
C GLY A 373 2.69 -8.33 12.02
N CYS A 374 2.99 -8.99 10.88
CA CYS A 374 4.02 -8.58 9.93
C CYS A 374 3.47 -7.72 8.75
N PHE A 375 2.17 -7.48 8.71
CA PHE A 375 1.44 -6.62 7.75
C PHE A 375 1.63 -7.04 6.28
N CYS A 376 1.81 -8.34 6.03
CA CYS A 376 2.14 -8.89 4.72
C CYS A 376 3.43 -8.28 4.12
N ASN A 377 4.40 -7.93 4.97
CA ASN A 377 5.72 -7.42 4.59
C ASN A 377 6.79 -8.20 5.36
N PRO A 378 7.08 -9.44 4.91
CA PRO A 378 7.95 -10.35 5.65
C PRO A 378 9.39 -9.83 5.74
N GLY A 379 9.96 -9.31 4.65
CA GLY A 379 11.35 -8.89 4.67
C GLY A 379 11.63 -7.69 5.57
N ALA A 380 10.68 -6.71 5.66
CA ALA A 380 10.80 -5.65 6.66
C ALA A 380 10.67 -6.19 8.09
N ALA A 381 9.78 -7.17 8.33
CA ALA A 381 9.64 -7.81 9.64
C ALA A 381 10.89 -8.61 10.02
N GLU A 382 11.43 -9.40 9.09
CA GLU A 382 12.66 -10.18 9.28
C GLU A 382 13.86 -9.30 9.67
N CYS A 383 14.03 -8.18 8.95
CA CYS A 383 15.06 -7.19 9.27
C CYS A 383 14.80 -6.52 10.63
N ALA A 384 13.56 -6.03 10.89
CA ALA A 384 13.17 -5.37 12.13
C ALA A 384 13.37 -6.26 13.37
N PHE A 385 13.09 -7.57 13.26
CA PHE A 385 13.22 -8.52 14.36
C PHE A 385 14.59 -9.18 14.39
N ARG A 386 15.49 -8.84 13.47
CA ARG A 386 16.87 -9.35 13.38
C ARG A 386 16.92 -10.87 13.30
N TYR A 387 16.12 -11.44 12.38
CA TYR A 387 16.18 -12.87 12.14
C TYR A 387 17.46 -13.23 11.39
N ASP A 388 18.07 -14.34 11.78
CA ASP A 388 19.11 -14.99 10.99
C ASP A 388 18.46 -15.93 9.97
N ALA A 389 19.03 -16.02 8.77
CA ALA A 389 18.46 -16.82 7.69
C ALA A 389 18.45 -18.34 8.01
N GLY A 390 19.49 -18.84 8.69
CA GLY A 390 19.57 -20.24 9.11
C GLY A 390 18.55 -20.55 10.20
N GLU A 391 18.49 -19.71 11.24
CA GLU A 391 17.51 -19.80 12.32
C GLU A 391 16.07 -19.78 11.78
N LEU A 392 15.80 -18.89 10.81
CA LEU A 392 14.47 -18.79 10.20
C LEU A 392 14.12 -20.05 9.37
N ALA A 393 15.08 -20.60 8.63
CA ALA A 393 14.87 -21.82 7.87
C ALA A 393 14.56 -23.02 8.79
N GLU A 394 15.34 -23.20 9.86
CA GLU A 394 15.11 -24.24 10.87
C GLU A 394 13.75 -24.08 11.57
N ALA A 395 13.38 -22.83 11.93
CA ALA A 395 12.10 -22.54 12.55
C ALA A 395 10.92 -22.86 11.61
N LEU A 396 11.04 -22.51 10.32
CA LEU A 396 10.02 -22.82 9.31
C LEU A 396 9.84 -24.33 9.12
N GLU A 397 10.93 -25.10 9.07
CA GLU A 397 10.89 -26.57 8.99
C GLU A 397 10.21 -27.18 10.23
N ALA A 398 10.54 -26.66 11.41
CA ALA A 398 9.97 -27.13 12.67
C ALA A 398 8.45 -26.92 12.77
N VAL A 399 7.91 -25.86 12.19
CA VAL A 399 6.47 -25.52 12.28
C VAL A 399 5.68 -25.90 11.03
N ALA A 400 6.34 -26.30 9.92
CA ALA A 400 5.71 -26.51 8.61
C ALA A 400 4.47 -27.40 8.61
N PRO A 401 4.39 -28.54 9.35
CA PRO A 401 3.21 -29.38 9.33
C PRO A 401 1.98 -28.74 9.99
N HIS A 402 2.20 -27.92 11.05
CA HIS A 402 1.15 -27.34 11.88
C HIS A 402 1.54 -25.93 12.34
N PHE A 403 1.56 -24.99 11.41
CA PHE A 403 1.93 -23.61 11.73
C PHE A 403 1.01 -23.00 12.77
N SER A 404 1.60 -22.37 13.80
CA SER A 404 0.93 -21.43 14.69
C SER A 404 1.93 -20.35 15.14
N LEU A 405 1.45 -19.13 15.42
CA LEU A 405 2.31 -18.06 15.93
C LEU A 405 3.03 -18.43 17.23
N PRO A 406 2.39 -19.09 18.24
CA PRO A 406 3.08 -19.56 19.43
C PRO A 406 4.20 -20.56 19.13
N ALA A 407 3.98 -21.52 18.21
CA ALA A 407 5.01 -22.48 17.81
C ALA A 407 6.18 -21.78 17.11
N MET A 408 5.90 -20.85 16.21
CA MET A 408 6.93 -20.07 15.52
C MET A 408 7.76 -19.23 16.50
N ARG A 409 7.13 -18.61 17.49
CA ARG A 409 7.83 -17.86 18.53
C ARG A 409 8.79 -18.72 19.35
N VAL A 410 8.36 -19.94 19.73
CA VAL A 410 9.23 -20.90 20.41
C VAL A 410 10.41 -21.29 19.52
N ALA A 411 10.15 -21.59 18.23
CA ALA A 411 11.18 -21.96 17.27
C ALA A 411 12.19 -20.81 17.00
N LEU A 412 11.76 -19.56 17.14
CA LEU A 412 12.60 -18.35 17.02
C LEU A 412 13.16 -17.86 18.37
N HIS A 413 13.25 -18.72 19.39
CA HIS A 413 13.84 -18.42 20.69
C HIS A 413 13.26 -17.15 21.34
N ASP A 414 11.93 -17.02 21.35
CA ASP A 414 11.16 -15.88 21.87
C ASP A 414 11.41 -14.53 21.16
N LYS A 415 12.03 -14.52 19.98
CA LYS A 415 12.05 -13.32 19.13
C LYS A 415 10.62 -12.90 18.75
N PRO A 416 10.36 -11.61 18.52
CA PRO A 416 9.05 -11.14 18.08
C PRO A 416 8.63 -11.83 16.78
N VAL A 417 7.37 -12.26 16.68
CA VAL A 417 6.78 -12.79 15.43
C VAL A 417 5.82 -11.80 14.77
N GLY A 418 5.73 -10.60 15.33
CA GLY A 418 4.92 -9.50 14.82
C GLY A 418 5.15 -8.21 15.60
N ALA A 419 4.69 -7.12 15.05
CA ALA A 419 4.70 -5.78 15.64
C ALA A 419 3.29 -5.20 15.74
N VAL A 420 3.13 -4.09 16.43
CA VAL A 420 1.95 -3.24 16.35
C VAL A 420 2.22 -2.17 15.28
N ARG A 421 1.23 -1.89 14.45
CA ARG A 421 1.29 -0.79 13.47
C ARG A 421 0.21 0.21 13.76
N ALA A 422 0.61 1.45 14.02
CA ALA A 422 -0.27 2.61 13.97
C ALA A 422 -0.03 3.39 12.68
N SER A 423 -1.09 3.92 12.08
CA SER A 423 -0.98 4.76 10.90
C SER A 423 -2.04 5.84 10.87
N VAL A 424 -1.61 7.06 10.62
CA VAL A 424 -2.45 8.25 10.55
C VAL A 424 -2.84 8.57 9.11
N GLY A 425 -3.97 9.21 8.92
CA GLY A 425 -4.47 9.65 7.62
C GLY A 425 -5.21 10.98 7.69
N TYR A 426 -5.89 11.35 6.62
CA TYR A 426 -6.55 12.65 6.50
C TYR A 426 -7.62 12.93 7.57
N GLY A 427 -8.23 11.90 8.15
CA GLY A 427 -9.24 12.05 9.20
C GLY A 427 -8.70 11.96 10.63
N SER A 428 -7.42 11.59 10.81
CA SER A 428 -6.81 11.52 12.15
C SER A 428 -6.62 12.91 12.76
N THR A 429 -6.63 12.97 14.08
CA THR A 429 -6.48 14.24 14.84
C THR A 429 -5.26 14.19 15.78
N PRO A 430 -4.74 15.33 16.23
CA PRO A 430 -3.71 15.37 17.28
C PRO A 430 -4.14 14.70 18.59
N ASP A 431 -5.45 14.73 18.91
CA ASP A 431 -6.00 14.07 20.08
C ASP A 431 -5.96 12.54 19.95
N ASP A 432 -6.20 11.99 18.76
CA ASP A 432 -6.08 10.54 18.51
C ASP A 432 -4.66 10.05 18.81
N VAL A 433 -3.65 10.81 18.36
CA VAL A 433 -2.24 10.52 18.63
C VAL A 433 -1.94 10.63 20.13
N THR A 434 -2.45 11.67 20.80
CA THR A 434 -2.28 11.88 22.24
C THR A 434 -2.89 10.73 23.05
N ARG A 435 -4.11 10.30 22.71
CA ARG A 435 -4.79 9.17 23.34
C ARG A 435 -4.01 7.85 23.16
N ALA A 436 -3.49 7.59 21.96
CA ALA A 436 -2.67 6.41 21.70
C ALA A 436 -1.36 6.40 22.51
N ILE A 437 -0.69 7.56 22.63
CA ILE A 437 0.52 7.70 23.47
C ILE A 437 0.17 7.47 24.94
N ALA A 438 -0.93 8.07 25.44
CA ALA A 438 -1.40 7.88 26.81
C ALA A 438 -1.72 6.41 27.11
N PHE A 439 -2.37 5.70 26.18
CA PHE A 439 -2.62 4.26 26.28
C PHE A 439 -1.31 3.49 26.39
N LEU A 440 -0.34 3.73 25.49
CA LEU A 440 0.95 3.02 25.52
C LEU A 440 1.75 3.33 26.79
N ASN A 441 1.57 4.51 27.39
CA ASN A 441 2.18 4.86 28.67
C ASN A 441 1.63 4.00 29.84
N THR A 442 0.48 3.35 29.70
CA THR A 442 -0.05 2.42 30.73
C THR A 442 0.82 1.17 30.88
N PHE A 443 1.59 0.82 29.87
CA PHE A 443 2.58 -0.27 29.93
C PHE A 443 3.86 0.11 30.71
N ALA A 444 4.07 1.41 30.98
CA ALA A 444 5.19 1.85 31.79
C ALA A 444 5.03 1.38 33.24
N ARG A 445 5.94 0.55 33.77
CA ARG A 445 5.95 0.22 35.20
C ARG A 445 6.36 1.43 36.01
N ARG A 446 5.50 1.83 36.95
CA ARG A 446 5.80 2.84 37.95
C ARG A 446 6.73 2.24 39.00
N ALA A 447 7.68 3.05 39.53
CA ALA A 447 8.46 2.62 40.66
C ALA A 447 7.51 2.24 41.81
N SER A 448 7.65 1.05 42.36
CA SER A 448 6.97 0.71 43.64
C SER A 448 7.39 1.75 44.69
N PRO A 449 6.46 2.36 45.44
CA PRO A 449 6.86 3.22 46.53
C PRO A 449 7.83 2.43 47.42
N ARG A 450 9.03 2.98 47.66
CA ARG A 450 9.97 2.38 48.61
C ARG A 450 9.23 2.39 49.94
N ASN A 451 8.95 1.19 50.49
CA ASN A 451 8.55 1.07 51.89
C ASN A 451 9.74 1.62 52.70
N THR A 452 9.63 2.86 53.14
CA THR A 452 10.51 3.47 54.16
C THR A 452 10.10 2.95 55.52
#